data_b26b1f737351707c73b02077ac48b5e1
#
_entry.id   b26b1f737351707c73b02077ac48b5e1
#
_cell.length_a   1.000
_cell.length_b   1.000
_cell.length_c   1.000
_cell.angle_alpha   90.00
_cell.angle_beta   90.00
_cell.angle_gamma   90.00
#
_symmetry.space_group_name_H-M   'P 1'
#
loop_
_entity.id
_entity.type
_entity.pdbx_description
1 polymer ?
#
loop_
_entity_poly.entity_id
_entity_poly.type
_entity_poly.pdbx_seq_one_letter_code
_entity_poly.pdbx_strand_id
1 'polypeptide(L)'
;AKPALELAAASGSAIDAYQRHYRDVLKRQRGGEVDLSRLDSMIAVRMRVTGHDQAAIEGAIRQCAPATRQKDEGRDWNDYAQRTARYAYSAAGDRQAAELGKYRQQWEKLEGREPVRQQEQAKAQKIERDNSPGMSL
;
A
#
# COMPACT_ATOMS: atom_id res chain seq x y z
N ALA A 1 -17.51 -11.10 15.31
CA ALA A 1 -17.75 -9.66 15.17
C ALA A 1 -16.44 -8.88 15.20
N LYS A 2 -15.57 -9.17 16.15
CA LYS A 2 -14.28 -8.48 16.24
C LYS A 2 -13.42 -8.63 14.98
N PRO A 3 -13.24 -9.85 14.42
CA PRO A 3 -12.44 -9.96 13.21
C PRO A 3 -13.00 -9.14 12.06
N ALA A 4 -14.32 -9.05 11.95
CA ALA A 4 -14.94 -8.24 10.90
C ALA A 4 -14.69 -6.75 11.13
N LEU A 5 -14.75 -6.29 12.38
CA LEU A 5 -14.49 -4.90 12.72
C LEU A 5 -13.02 -4.54 12.51
N GLU A 6 -12.12 -5.44 12.91
CA GLU A 6 -10.69 -5.23 12.70
C GLU A 6 -10.35 -5.19 11.22
N LEU A 7 -10.93 -6.09 10.43
CA LEU A 7 -10.75 -6.09 8.99
C LEU A 7 -11.31 -4.82 8.36
N ALA A 8 -12.44 -4.34 8.85
CA ALA A 8 -13.04 -3.11 8.35
C ALA A 8 -12.15 -1.90 8.64
N ALA A 9 -11.58 -1.82 9.83
CA ALA A 9 -10.68 -0.73 10.20
C ALA A 9 -9.39 -0.77 9.37
N ALA A 10 -8.77 -1.95 9.23
CA ALA A 10 -7.59 -2.12 8.40
C ALA A 10 -7.91 -1.85 6.94
N SER A 11 -9.08 -2.32 6.48
CA SER A 11 -9.54 -2.09 5.11
C SER A 11 -9.78 -0.62 4.84
N GLY A 12 -10.26 0.15 5.84
CA GLY A 12 -10.47 1.58 5.69
C GLY A 12 -9.17 2.31 5.36
N SER A 13 -8.11 2.00 6.08
CA SER A 13 -6.79 2.58 5.81
C SER A 13 -6.26 2.13 4.45
N ALA A 14 -6.43 0.86 4.10
CA ALA A 14 -5.97 0.34 2.82
C ALA A 14 -6.77 0.92 1.66
N ILE A 15 -8.07 1.14 1.85
CA ILE A 15 -8.93 1.77 0.84
C ILE A 15 -8.44 3.17 0.53
N ASP A 16 -8.16 3.95 1.55
CA ASP A 16 -7.64 5.32 1.37
C ASP A 16 -6.29 5.28 0.65
N ALA A 17 -5.40 4.37 1.06
CA ALA A 17 -4.11 4.20 0.42
C ALA A 17 -4.26 3.83 -1.06
N TYR A 18 -5.14 2.87 -1.36
CA TYR A 18 -5.40 2.47 -2.74
C TYR A 18 -5.85 3.68 -3.58
N GLN A 19 -6.79 4.45 -3.06
CA GLN A 19 -7.34 5.59 -3.80
C GLN A 19 -6.28 6.64 -4.07
N ARG A 20 -5.41 6.90 -3.10
CA ARG A 20 -4.34 7.88 -3.26
C ARG A 20 -3.30 7.41 -4.28
N HIS A 21 -2.90 6.15 -4.21
CA HIS A 21 -1.99 5.57 -5.21
C HIS A 21 -2.62 5.55 -6.60
N TYR A 22 -3.90 5.20 -6.67
CA TYR A 22 -4.63 5.18 -7.93
C TYR A 22 -4.57 6.55 -8.61
N ARG A 23 -4.88 7.59 -7.88
CA ARG A 23 -4.85 8.96 -8.41
C ARG A 23 -3.43 9.36 -8.82
N ASP A 24 -2.43 8.99 -8.03
CA ASP A 24 -1.04 9.32 -8.34
C ASP A 24 -0.55 8.61 -9.59
N VAL A 25 -0.80 7.31 -9.70
CA VAL A 25 -0.38 6.55 -10.88
C VAL A 25 -1.10 7.05 -12.13
N LEU A 26 -2.41 7.29 -12.01
CA LEU A 26 -3.19 7.78 -13.13
C LEU A 26 -2.70 9.15 -13.61
N LYS A 27 -2.36 10.02 -12.69
CA LYS A 27 -1.82 11.35 -12.99
C LYS A 27 -0.50 11.27 -13.75
N ARG A 28 0.31 10.23 -13.49
CA ARG A 28 1.61 10.05 -14.14
C ARG A 28 1.50 9.37 -15.50
N GLN A 29 0.34 8.83 -15.85
CA GLN A 29 0.12 8.27 -17.18
C GLN A 29 0.03 9.39 -18.20
N ARG A 30 0.76 9.24 -19.30
CA ARG A 30 0.79 10.26 -20.34
C ARG A 30 0.34 9.64 -21.66
N GLY A 31 -0.89 9.95 -22.06
CA GLY A 31 -1.44 9.51 -23.33
C GLY A 31 -1.77 8.04 -23.39
N GLY A 32 -2.56 7.65 -24.38
CA GLY A 32 -2.92 6.26 -24.59
C GLY A 32 -3.98 5.74 -23.64
N GLU A 33 -4.42 4.51 -23.90
CA GLU A 33 -5.36 3.82 -23.03
C GLU A 33 -4.65 3.31 -21.80
N VAL A 34 -5.31 3.42 -20.65
CA VAL A 34 -4.77 2.92 -19.39
C VAL A 34 -5.19 1.48 -19.20
N ASP A 35 -4.22 0.59 -19.04
CA ASP A 35 -4.48 -0.79 -18.64
C ASP A 35 -4.73 -0.80 -17.13
N LEU A 36 -6.00 -0.84 -16.75
CA LEU A 36 -6.40 -0.76 -15.35
C LEU A 36 -5.97 -1.98 -14.54
N SER A 37 -5.90 -3.16 -15.16
CA SER A 37 -5.40 -4.34 -14.47
C SER A 37 -3.93 -4.22 -14.13
N ARG A 38 -3.14 -3.69 -15.04
CA ARG A 38 -1.72 -3.43 -14.80
C ARG A 38 -1.55 -2.34 -13.73
N LEU A 39 -2.39 -1.33 -13.77
CA LEU A 39 -2.36 -0.26 -12.80
C LEU A 39 -2.65 -0.80 -11.39
N ASP A 40 -3.64 -1.67 -11.25
CA ASP A 40 -3.95 -2.29 -9.96
C ASP A 40 -2.79 -3.14 -9.44
N SER A 41 -2.12 -3.85 -10.33
CA SER A 41 -0.92 -4.63 -9.95
C SER A 41 0.19 -3.72 -9.43
N MET A 42 0.39 -2.58 -10.07
CA MET A 42 1.36 -1.58 -9.63
C MET A 42 0.99 -1.01 -8.26
N ILE A 43 -0.29 -0.72 -8.05
CA ILE A 43 -0.77 -0.20 -6.77
C ILE A 43 -0.58 -1.25 -5.67
N ALA A 44 -0.86 -2.51 -5.96
CA ALA A 44 -0.68 -3.60 -5.00
C ALA A 44 0.78 -3.67 -4.54
N VAL A 45 1.73 -3.57 -5.48
CA VAL A 45 3.16 -3.58 -5.12
C VAL A 45 3.52 -2.35 -4.30
N ARG A 46 3.03 -1.17 -4.64
CA ARG A 46 3.26 0.05 -3.85
C ARG A 46 2.76 -0.11 -2.42
N MET A 47 1.55 -0.66 -2.26
CA MET A 47 0.97 -0.86 -0.93
C MET A 47 1.76 -1.90 -0.13
N ARG A 48 2.29 -2.91 -0.79
CA ARG A 48 3.21 -3.84 -0.13
C ARG A 48 4.47 -3.12 0.36
N VAL A 49 5.05 -2.26 -0.47
CA VAL A 49 6.25 -1.49 -0.10
C VAL A 49 5.98 -0.64 1.14
N THR A 50 4.79 -0.06 1.26
CA THR A 50 4.44 0.77 2.41
C THR A 50 3.93 -0.03 3.61
N GLY A 51 3.91 -1.36 3.52
CA GLY A 51 3.66 -2.22 4.68
C GLY A 51 2.26 -2.73 4.86
N HIS A 52 1.37 -2.57 3.87
CA HIS A 52 0.05 -3.20 3.91
C HIS A 52 0.20 -4.69 3.68
N ASP A 53 -0.54 -5.50 4.43
CA ASP A 53 -0.49 -6.94 4.22
C ASP A 53 -1.38 -7.36 3.04
N GLN A 54 -1.23 -8.62 2.64
CA GLN A 54 -1.92 -9.13 1.45
C GLN A 54 -3.44 -9.04 1.58
N ALA A 55 -3.97 -9.34 2.77
CA ALA A 55 -5.41 -9.30 3.01
C ALA A 55 -5.96 -7.87 2.90
N ALA A 56 -5.22 -6.90 3.42
CA ALA A 56 -5.62 -5.50 3.34
C ALA A 56 -5.63 -5.01 1.89
N ILE A 57 -4.61 -5.38 1.12
CA ILE A 57 -4.52 -5.02 -0.30
C ILE A 57 -5.68 -5.66 -1.07
N GLU A 58 -5.95 -6.93 -0.83
CA GLU A 58 -7.06 -7.63 -1.47
C GLU A 58 -8.39 -6.95 -1.18
N GLY A 59 -8.64 -6.62 0.08
CA GLY A 59 -9.86 -5.94 0.49
C GLY A 59 -10.04 -4.58 -0.19
N ALA A 60 -8.97 -3.81 -0.28
CA ALA A 60 -9.01 -2.50 -0.92
C ALA A 60 -9.33 -2.62 -2.41
N ILE A 61 -8.69 -3.55 -3.11
CA ILE A 61 -8.93 -3.75 -4.54
C ILE A 61 -10.37 -4.22 -4.77
N ARG A 62 -10.84 -5.19 -3.97
CA ARG A 62 -12.19 -5.71 -4.10
C ARG A 62 -13.23 -4.60 -3.95
N GLN A 63 -12.99 -3.67 -3.05
CA GLN A 63 -13.94 -2.59 -2.76
C GLN A 63 -13.84 -1.43 -3.74
N CYS A 64 -12.64 -1.09 -4.20
CA CYS A 64 -12.41 0.12 -4.98
C CYS A 64 -12.37 -0.11 -6.49
N ALA A 65 -11.82 -1.24 -6.93
CA ALA A 65 -11.61 -1.47 -8.36
C ALA A 65 -12.90 -1.48 -9.18
N PRO A 66 -14.03 -2.04 -8.69
CA PRO A 66 -15.27 -2.02 -9.48
C PRO A 66 -15.72 -0.62 -9.87
N ALA A 67 -15.51 0.36 -9.01
CA ALA A 67 -15.92 1.73 -9.28
C ALA A 67 -15.13 2.37 -10.44
N THR A 68 -13.97 1.83 -10.76
CA THR A 68 -13.13 2.35 -11.84
C THR A 68 -13.43 1.72 -13.20
N ARG A 69 -14.32 0.70 -13.24
CA ARG A 69 -14.58 -0.10 -14.44
C ARG A 69 -16.05 -0.36 -14.66
N GLN A 70 -16.74 0.65 -15.13
CA GLN A 70 -18.19 0.55 -15.34
C GLN A 70 -18.59 -0.51 -16.35
N LYS A 71 -17.67 -0.91 -17.23
CA LYS A 71 -17.98 -1.87 -18.31
C LYS A 71 -17.76 -3.33 -17.92
N ASP A 72 -17.26 -3.61 -16.73
CA ASP A 72 -16.90 -4.96 -16.31
C ASP A 72 -17.87 -5.51 -15.25
N GLU A 73 -19.17 -5.32 -15.44
CA GLU A 73 -20.17 -5.69 -14.45
C GLU A 73 -20.22 -7.20 -14.15
N GLY A 74 -19.81 -8.04 -15.08
CA GLY A 74 -19.84 -9.48 -14.88
C GLY A 74 -18.56 -10.06 -14.29
N ARG A 75 -17.59 -9.25 -13.94
CA ARG A 75 -16.31 -9.74 -13.44
C ARG A 75 -16.44 -10.24 -12.00
N ASP A 76 -15.77 -11.35 -11.71
CA ASP A 76 -15.64 -11.82 -10.33
C ASP A 76 -14.58 -10.99 -9.62
N TRP A 77 -15.02 -9.97 -8.90
CA TRP A 77 -14.12 -9.04 -8.22
C TRP A 77 -13.39 -9.67 -7.05
N ASN A 78 -13.97 -10.69 -6.43
CA ASN A 78 -13.28 -11.41 -5.36
C ASN A 78 -12.05 -12.14 -5.93
N ASP A 79 -12.25 -12.87 -7.04
CA ASP A 79 -11.14 -13.56 -7.69
C ASP A 79 -10.09 -12.59 -8.22
N TYR A 80 -10.55 -11.52 -8.85
CA TYR A 80 -9.67 -10.48 -9.38
C TYR A 80 -8.80 -9.87 -8.28
N ALA A 81 -9.41 -9.49 -7.17
CA ALA A 81 -8.70 -8.88 -6.04
C ALA A 81 -7.69 -9.86 -5.44
N GLN A 82 -8.10 -11.12 -5.28
CA GLN A 82 -7.22 -12.15 -4.73
C GLN A 82 -5.99 -12.35 -5.60
N ARG A 83 -6.17 -12.48 -6.91
CA ARG A 83 -5.06 -12.68 -7.84
C ARG A 83 -4.13 -11.47 -7.88
N THR A 84 -4.69 -10.28 -7.88
CA THR A 84 -3.91 -9.05 -7.94
C THR A 84 -3.07 -8.86 -6.67
N ALA A 85 -3.67 -9.08 -5.51
CA ALA A 85 -2.94 -8.99 -4.24
C ALA A 85 -1.86 -10.08 -4.14
N ARG A 86 -2.18 -11.30 -4.59
CA ARG A 86 -1.22 -12.40 -4.61
C ARG A 86 0.00 -12.07 -5.47
N TYR A 87 -0.22 -11.40 -6.59
CA TYR A 87 0.87 -10.99 -7.47
C TYR A 87 1.92 -10.16 -6.72
N ALA A 88 1.49 -9.25 -5.86
CA ALA A 88 2.42 -8.40 -5.11
C ALA A 88 3.33 -9.20 -4.18
N TYR A 89 2.93 -10.41 -3.81
CA TYR A 89 3.69 -11.29 -2.93
C TYR A 89 4.28 -12.49 -3.67
N SER A 90 4.17 -12.52 -5.00
CA SER A 90 4.81 -13.53 -5.83
C SER A 90 6.30 -13.22 -5.99
N ALA A 91 7.03 -14.12 -6.63
CA ALA A 91 8.45 -13.89 -6.92
C ALA A 91 8.67 -12.62 -7.73
N ALA A 92 7.81 -12.35 -8.71
CA ALA A 92 7.89 -11.12 -9.50
C ALA A 92 7.60 -9.89 -8.64
N GLY A 93 6.56 -9.97 -7.79
CA GLY A 93 6.22 -8.90 -6.86
C GLY A 93 7.33 -8.64 -5.85
N ASP A 94 7.97 -9.69 -5.36
CA ASP A 94 9.12 -9.57 -4.45
C ASP A 94 10.25 -8.76 -5.09
N ARG A 95 10.57 -9.07 -6.32
CA ARG A 95 11.63 -8.35 -7.05
C ARG A 95 11.27 -6.89 -7.26
N GLN A 96 10.03 -6.62 -7.66
CA GLN A 96 9.56 -5.26 -7.86
C GLN A 96 9.55 -4.48 -6.55
N ALA A 97 9.07 -5.10 -5.47
CA ALA A 97 9.05 -4.44 -4.16
C ALA A 97 10.45 -4.11 -3.68
N ALA A 98 11.41 -4.99 -3.93
CA ALA A 98 12.81 -4.73 -3.55
C ALA A 98 13.37 -3.53 -4.33
N GLU A 99 13.12 -3.45 -5.63
CA GLU A 99 13.56 -2.32 -6.45
C GLU A 99 12.90 -1.02 -6.04
N LEU A 100 11.62 -1.08 -5.71
CA LEU A 100 10.81 0.11 -5.44
C LEU A 100 10.84 0.53 -3.97
N GLY A 101 11.54 -0.22 -3.13
CA GLY A 101 11.68 0.08 -1.71
C GLY A 101 12.26 1.48 -1.46
N LYS A 102 13.05 2.00 -2.38
CA LYS A 102 13.60 3.35 -2.30
C LYS A 102 12.53 4.44 -2.31
N TYR A 103 11.33 4.13 -2.76
CA TYR A 103 10.21 5.06 -2.79
C TYR A 103 9.30 4.95 -1.58
N ARG A 104 9.62 4.10 -0.61
CA ARG A 104 8.76 3.83 0.53
C ARG A 104 8.34 5.09 1.27
N GLN A 105 9.28 5.96 1.60
CA GLN A 105 8.99 7.19 2.35
C GLN A 105 8.07 8.12 1.55
N GLN A 106 8.33 8.25 0.26
CA GLN A 106 7.51 9.08 -0.63
C GLN A 106 6.07 8.57 -0.66
N TRP A 107 5.90 7.25 -0.76
CA TRP A 107 4.57 6.66 -0.83
C TRP A 107 3.86 6.67 0.51
N GLU A 108 4.58 6.54 1.61
CA GLU A 108 3.98 6.69 2.94
C GLU A 108 3.44 8.11 3.13
N LYS A 109 4.17 9.10 2.66
CA LYS A 109 3.68 10.50 2.67
C LYS A 109 2.45 10.67 1.80
N LEU A 110 2.47 10.04 0.63
CA LEU A 110 1.31 10.07 -0.28
C LEU A 110 0.06 9.51 0.41
N GLU A 111 0.24 8.47 1.21
CA GLU A 111 -0.84 7.85 1.98
C GLU A 111 -1.25 8.66 3.21
N GLY A 112 -0.57 9.77 3.47
CA GLY A 112 -0.87 10.61 4.62
C GLY A 112 -0.28 10.11 5.93
N ARG A 113 0.72 9.21 5.87
CA ARG A 113 1.36 8.65 7.05
C ARG A 113 2.75 9.22 7.25
N GLU A 114 3.20 9.26 8.51
CA GLU A 114 4.59 9.54 8.80
C GLU A 114 5.43 8.32 8.42
N PRO A 115 6.54 8.51 7.67
CA PRO A 115 7.36 7.39 7.25
C PRO A 115 7.89 6.58 8.43
N VAL A 116 7.78 5.25 8.33
CA VAL A 116 8.21 4.32 9.38
C VAL A 116 9.68 4.55 9.75
N ARG A 117 10.51 4.82 8.75
CA ARG A 117 11.94 5.06 8.99
C ARG A 117 12.19 6.28 9.89
N GLN A 118 11.40 7.35 9.68
CA GLN A 118 11.50 8.54 10.54
C GLN A 118 11.04 8.24 11.95
N GLN A 119 9.99 7.44 12.10
CA GLN A 119 9.52 7.02 13.41
C GLN A 119 10.56 6.21 14.15
N GLU A 120 11.23 5.30 13.47
CA GLU A 120 12.30 4.49 14.04
C GLU A 120 13.48 5.35 14.46
N GLN A 121 13.89 6.30 13.63
CA GLN A 121 14.95 7.22 13.95
C GLN A 121 14.61 8.10 15.15
N ALA A 122 13.37 8.59 15.22
CA ALA A 122 12.93 9.38 16.36
C ALA A 122 12.96 8.56 17.65
N LYS A 123 12.53 7.30 17.60
CA LYS A 123 12.58 6.41 18.75
C LYS A 123 14.01 6.12 19.17
N ALA A 124 14.89 5.87 18.22
CA ALA A 124 16.30 5.62 18.49
C ALA A 124 16.96 6.83 19.15
N GLN A 125 16.69 8.03 18.64
CA GLN A 125 17.23 9.26 19.21
C GLN A 125 16.72 9.48 20.63
N LYS A 126 15.46 9.17 20.89
CA LYS A 126 14.89 9.30 22.21
C LYS A 126 15.54 8.32 23.19
N ILE A 127 15.77 7.10 22.78
CA ILE A 127 16.44 6.08 23.61
C ILE A 127 17.87 6.51 23.92
N GLU A 128 18.62 6.98 22.93
CA GLU A 128 19.96 7.49 23.14
C GLU A 128 19.98 8.65 24.13
N ARG A 129 19.05 9.56 24.00
CA ARG A 129 18.95 10.72 24.89
C ARG A 129 18.67 10.27 26.33
N ASP A 130 17.78 9.28 26.51
CA ASP A 130 17.43 8.77 27.82
C ASP A 130 18.59 7.99 28.45
N ASN A 131 19.44 7.39 27.63
CA ASN A 131 20.59 6.60 28.08
C ASN A 131 21.88 7.36 28.13
N SER A 132 21.88 8.64 27.83
CA SER A 132 23.06 9.44 27.76
C SER A 132 23.58 10.01 29.11
N PRO A 133 22.91 9.84 30.24
CA PRO A 133 23.40 10.40 31.50
C PRO A 133 24.77 9.86 31.92
N GLY A 134 25.12 8.68 31.47
CA GLY A 134 26.45 8.16 31.72
C GLY A 134 27.55 9.02 31.14
N MET A 135 27.24 9.79 30.14
CA MET A 135 28.19 10.64 29.49
C MET A 135 28.40 11.99 30.19
N SER A 136 27.50 12.32 31.06
CA SER A 136 27.65 13.55 31.83
C SER A 136 28.69 13.45 32.94
N LEU A 137 29.19 12.28 33.13
CA LEU A 137 30.29 12.06 34.08
C LEU A 137 31.66 12.16 33.40
#